data_ae98a090754435835053e64c4ed2f24e
#
_entry.id   ae98a090754435835053e64c4ed2f24e
#
_cell.length_a   1.000
_cell.length_b   1.000
_cell.length_c   1.000
_cell.angle_alpha   90.00
_cell.angle_beta   90.00
_cell.angle_gamma   90.00
#
_symmetry.space_group_name_H-M   'P 1'
#
loop_
_entity.id
_entity.type
_entity.pdbx_description
1 polymer ?
#
loop_
_entity_poly.entity_id
_entity_poly.type
_entity_poly.pdbx_seq_one_letter_code
_entity_poly.pdbx_strand_id
1 'polypeptide(L)'
;MPDEAVGDLQQIKDSGEIVVLTLYSSTSYFNYRGQEMGFQYELSEQFAKSLGVKLRVVVARNVQGLINKLLAGEGDIIAYNVPITKELKDSLIYCGEEVITHQVIVQRAGGKTKPLTDVTELIGKDVYVKPGKYYDRLVNLDKELGGGIHIHKVTNDSISVEDLITQVSQGKIPYTVADNDVAKLNTTYYPNLNIKLSISFDQRASWAVRK
;
A
#
# COMPACT_ATOMS: atom_id res chain seq x y z
N MET A 1 -5.16 17.52 34.61
CA MET A 1 -6.06 17.87 33.52
C MET A 1 -6.49 16.56 32.91
N PRO A 2 -7.79 16.27 32.70
CA PRO A 2 -8.16 15.05 32.03
C PRO A 2 -7.65 15.15 30.59
N ASP A 3 -6.98 14.09 30.11
CA ASP A 3 -6.63 13.92 28.70
C ASP A 3 -7.90 14.10 27.87
N GLU A 4 -7.95 15.15 27.08
CA GLU A 4 -8.96 15.29 26.05
C GLU A 4 -8.72 14.14 25.06
N ALA A 5 -9.59 13.12 25.10
CA ALA A 5 -9.58 12.03 24.14
C ALA A 5 -9.85 12.63 22.76
N VAL A 6 -8.77 12.95 22.05
CA VAL A 6 -8.83 13.48 20.67
C VAL A 6 -9.37 12.39 19.78
N GLY A 7 -10.55 12.56 19.21
CA GLY A 7 -11.11 11.67 18.20
C GLY A 7 -12.08 10.61 18.70
N ASP A 8 -12.79 10.85 19.80
CA ASP A 8 -13.96 10.05 20.17
C ASP A 8 -15.07 10.20 19.10
N LEU A 9 -15.82 9.13 18.87
CA LEU A 9 -16.94 9.09 17.91
C LEU A 9 -17.96 10.22 18.15
N GLN A 10 -18.17 10.62 19.41
CA GLN A 10 -19.05 11.73 19.73
C GLN A 10 -18.48 13.06 19.23
N GLN A 11 -17.19 13.30 19.39
CA GLN A 11 -16.53 14.52 18.89
C GLN A 11 -16.59 14.60 17.36
N ILE A 12 -16.43 13.46 16.65
CA ILE A 12 -16.58 13.39 15.19
C ILE A 12 -18.01 13.78 14.78
N LYS A 13 -19.03 13.28 15.48
CA LYS A 13 -20.42 13.62 15.22
C LYS A 13 -20.72 15.09 15.52
N ASP A 14 -20.18 15.62 16.60
CA ASP A 14 -20.39 17.01 17.03
C ASP A 14 -19.67 17.99 16.10
N SER A 15 -18.50 17.62 15.57
CA SER A 15 -17.77 18.41 14.57
C SER A 15 -18.41 18.37 13.18
N GLY A 16 -19.22 17.34 12.91
CA GLY A 16 -19.83 17.10 11.60
C GLY A 16 -18.87 16.66 10.51
N GLU A 17 -17.64 16.28 10.86
CA GLU A 17 -16.61 15.85 9.90
C GLU A 17 -15.80 14.68 10.47
N ILE A 18 -15.50 13.69 9.61
CA ILE A 18 -14.50 12.64 9.87
C ILE A 18 -13.30 12.81 8.94
N VAL A 19 -12.11 12.77 9.52
CA VAL A 19 -10.84 12.91 8.78
C VAL A 19 -10.21 11.54 8.57
N VAL A 20 -10.18 11.13 7.32
CA VAL A 20 -9.65 9.83 6.90
C VAL A 20 -8.25 10.00 6.32
N LEU A 21 -7.29 9.24 6.85
CA LEU A 21 -5.92 9.19 6.38
C LEU A 21 -5.75 8.03 5.39
N THR A 22 -5.16 8.29 4.23
CA THR A 22 -4.91 7.25 3.22
C THR A 22 -3.67 7.53 2.37
N LEU A 23 -3.34 6.64 1.45
CA LEU A 23 -2.28 6.81 0.46
C LEU A 23 -2.86 6.93 -0.95
N TYR A 24 -2.15 7.61 -1.84
CA TYR A 24 -2.44 7.52 -3.26
C TYR A 24 -2.10 6.13 -3.80
N SER A 25 -3.10 5.43 -4.30
CA SER A 25 -2.96 4.18 -5.07
C SER A 25 -4.25 3.86 -5.81
N SER A 26 -4.17 3.03 -6.82
CA SER A 26 -5.33 2.57 -7.60
C SER A 26 -6.36 1.77 -6.78
N THR A 27 -5.98 1.23 -5.64
CA THR A 27 -6.87 0.49 -4.73
C THR A 27 -7.36 1.31 -3.54
N SER A 28 -6.67 2.40 -3.19
CA SER A 28 -7.00 3.18 -1.99
C SER A 28 -7.73 4.47 -2.32
N TYR A 29 -7.01 5.42 -2.91
CA TYR A 29 -7.52 6.75 -3.24
C TYR A 29 -6.77 7.31 -4.43
N PHE A 30 -7.48 7.78 -5.42
CA PHE A 30 -6.93 8.48 -6.58
C PHE A 30 -7.95 9.46 -7.18
N ASN A 31 -7.47 10.43 -7.93
CA ASN A 31 -8.33 11.36 -8.66
C ASN A 31 -8.32 11.00 -10.16
N TYR A 32 -9.49 10.81 -10.73
CA TYR A 32 -9.67 10.58 -12.15
C TYR A 32 -10.64 11.61 -12.74
N ARG A 33 -10.16 12.46 -13.61
CA ARG A 33 -10.94 13.53 -14.28
C ARG A 33 -11.69 14.44 -13.30
N GLY A 34 -11.08 14.73 -12.14
CA GLY A 34 -11.70 15.56 -11.10
C GLY A 34 -12.63 14.81 -10.16
N GLN A 35 -12.82 13.52 -10.34
CA GLN A 35 -13.56 12.66 -9.40
C GLN A 35 -12.60 11.90 -8.48
N GLU A 36 -12.90 11.94 -7.20
CA GLU A 36 -12.22 11.12 -6.19
C GLU A 36 -12.76 9.70 -6.26
N MET A 37 -11.86 8.72 -6.32
CA MET A 37 -12.15 7.31 -6.54
C MET A 37 -11.22 6.43 -5.73
N GLY A 38 -11.54 5.16 -5.62
CA GLY A 38 -10.77 4.12 -4.97
C GLY A 38 -11.58 3.35 -3.95
N PHE A 39 -11.29 2.05 -3.79
CA PHE A 39 -12.08 1.18 -2.92
C PHE A 39 -12.10 1.69 -1.46
N GLN A 40 -10.94 2.07 -0.92
CA GLN A 40 -10.85 2.59 0.45
C GLN A 40 -11.58 3.94 0.60
N TYR A 41 -11.51 4.79 -0.42
CA TYR A 41 -12.24 6.05 -0.46
C TYR A 41 -13.76 5.82 -0.45
N GLU A 42 -14.28 4.99 -1.34
CA GLU A 42 -15.72 4.70 -1.43
C GLU A 42 -16.28 4.10 -0.14
N LEU A 43 -15.50 3.21 0.49
CA LEU A 43 -15.85 2.64 1.79
C LEU A 43 -15.86 3.71 2.90
N SER A 44 -14.90 4.63 2.87
CA SER A 44 -14.84 5.78 3.80
C SER A 44 -16.02 6.73 3.61
N GLU A 45 -16.44 6.96 2.37
CA GLU A 45 -17.64 7.76 2.05
C GLU A 45 -18.91 7.13 2.62
N GLN A 46 -19.08 5.83 2.44
CA GLN A 46 -20.23 5.11 3.02
C GLN A 46 -20.22 5.16 4.54
N PHE A 47 -19.04 5.03 5.15
CA PHE A 47 -18.90 5.14 6.60
C PHE A 47 -19.24 6.54 7.11
N ALA A 48 -18.72 7.60 6.51
CA ALA A 48 -19.06 8.98 6.85
C ALA A 48 -20.56 9.25 6.71
N LYS A 49 -21.18 8.77 5.62
CA LYS A 49 -22.64 8.85 5.41
C LYS A 49 -23.42 8.14 6.50
N SER A 50 -22.97 6.96 6.94
CA SER A 50 -23.62 6.22 8.02
C SER A 50 -23.58 6.93 9.37
N LEU A 51 -22.55 7.75 9.60
CA LEU A 51 -22.42 8.59 10.79
C LEU A 51 -23.15 9.93 10.68
N GLY A 52 -23.60 10.31 9.48
CA GLY A 52 -24.22 11.61 9.19
C GLY A 52 -23.21 12.77 9.18
N VAL A 53 -21.94 12.51 8.89
CA VAL A 53 -20.86 13.52 8.87
C VAL A 53 -20.26 13.66 7.49
N LYS A 54 -19.50 14.74 7.26
CA LYS A 54 -18.73 14.95 6.04
C LYS A 54 -17.43 14.14 6.07
N LEU A 55 -16.99 13.67 4.91
CA LEU A 55 -15.68 13.05 4.73
C LEU A 55 -14.64 14.10 4.35
N ARG A 56 -13.50 14.12 5.05
CA ARG A 56 -12.29 14.81 4.64
C ARG A 56 -11.14 13.82 4.49
N VAL A 57 -10.51 13.79 3.32
CA VAL A 57 -9.39 12.90 3.04
C VAL A 57 -8.07 13.64 3.20
N VAL A 58 -7.14 13.04 3.92
CA VAL A 58 -5.75 13.52 4.05
C VAL A 58 -4.81 12.42 3.56
N VAL A 59 -3.98 12.76 2.60
CA VAL A 59 -3.05 11.81 1.99
C VAL A 59 -1.67 11.92 2.63
N ALA A 60 -1.07 10.79 2.98
CA ALA A 60 0.31 10.69 3.43
C ALA A 60 1.21 10.11 2.32
N ARG A 61 2.52 10.19 2.50
CA ARG A 61 3.51 9.68 1.52
C ARG A 61 3.74 8.18 1.62
N ASN A 62 3.57 7.61 2.82
CA ASN A 62 3.80 6.20 3.12
C ASN A 62 3.07 5.78 4.40
N VAL A 63 3.10 4.49 4.72
CA VAL A 63 2.43 3.94 5.91
C VAL A 63 2.93 4.57 7.22
N GLN A 64 4.23 4.82 7.35
CA GLN A 64 4.76 5.48 8.54
C GLN A 64 4.22 6.92 8.68
N GLY A 65 4.06 7.63 7.56
CA GLY A 65 3.43 8.95 7.54
C GLY A 65 1.96 8.91 7.96
N LEU A 66 1.20 7.87 7.58
CA LEU A 66 -0.17 7.65 8.05
C LEU A 66 -0.21 7.49 9.58
N ILE A 67 0.64 6.64 10.11
CA ILE A 67 0.73 6.37 11.55
C ILE A 67 1.11 7.64 12.32
N ASN A 68 2.12 8.36 11.85
CA ASN A 68 2.55 9.61 12.49
C ASN A 68 1.43 10.65 12.52
N LYS A 69 0.71 10.84 11.40
CA LYS A 69 -0.43 11.76 11.32
C LYS A 69 -1.57 11.34 12.24
N LEU A 70 -1.89 10.06 12.30
CA LEU A 70 -2.92 9.53 13.19
C LEU A 70 -2.57 9.81 14.66
N LEU A 71 -1.35 9.49 15.07
CA LEU A 71 -0.88 9.70 16.45
C LEU A 71 -0.74 11.20 16.81
N ALA A 72 -0.47 12.05 15.83
CA ALA A 72 -0.47 13.50 16.00
C ALA A 72 -1.87 14.14 16.06
N GLY A 73 -2.94 13.36 15.86
CA GLY A 73 -4.31 13.88 15.83
C GLY A 73 -4.69 14.59 14.54
N GLU A 74 -3.92 14.43 13.46
CA GLU A 74 -4.22 15.04 12.15
C GLU A 74 -5.30 14.28 11.36
N GLY A 75 -5.79 13.17 11.90
CA GLY A 75 -6.88 12.39 11.35
C GLY A 75 -7.46 11.43 12.38
N ASP A 76 -8.64 10.90 12.09
CA ASP A 76 -9.41 10.07 13.01
C ASP A 76 -9.20 8.58 12.76
N ILE A 77 -9.05 8.19 11.49
CA ILE A 77 -8.93 6.80 11.06
C ILE A 77 -7.98 6.68 9.86
N ILE A 78 -7.21 5.60 9.82
CA ILE A 78 -6.44 5.20 8.63
C ILE A 78 -7.29 4.24 7.80
N ALA A 79 -7.75 4.68 6.64
CA ALA A 79 -8.40 3.87 5.61
C ALA A 79 -7.35 3.35 4.63
N TYR A 80 -6.52 2.46 5.11
CA TYR A 80 -5.46 1.77 4.36
C TYR A 80 -5.12 0.46 5.06
N ASN A 81 -4.58 -0.50 4.31
CA ASN A 81 -4.16 -1.79 4.85
C ASN A 81 -2.86 -1.65 5.65
N VAL A 82 -2.99 -1.24 6.91
CA VAL A 82 -1.87 -1.11 7.84
C VAL A 82 -1.47 -2.50 8.34
N PRO A 83 -0.19 -2.89 8.24
CA PRO A 83 0.28 -4.18 8.75
C PRO A 83 -0.03 -4.37 10.23
N ILE A 84 -0.52 -5.56 10.59
CA ILE A 84 -0.80 -5.92 11.99
C ILE A 84 0.47 -6.50 12.58
N THR A 85 1.25 -5.67 13.25
CA THR A 85 2.49 -6.09 13.94
C THR A 85 2.35 -5.92 15.46
N LYS A 86 3.22 -6.58 16.21
CA LYS A 86 3.24 -6.48 17.67
C LYS A 86 3.51 -5.05 18.11
N GLU A 87 4.49 -4.40 17.49
CA GLU A 87 4.92 -3.05 17.81
C GLU A 87 3.80 -2.03 17.58
N LEU A 88 3.04 -2.17 16.50
CA LEU A 88 1.96 -1.24 16.19
C LEU A 88 0.71 -1.44 17.06
N LYS A 89 0.49 -2.65 17.59
CA LYS A 89 -0.62 -2.92 18.54
C LYS A 89 -0.50 -2.17 19.86
N ASP A 90 0.68 -1.67 20.19
CA ASP A 90 0.88 -0.86 21.40
C ASP A 90 0.29 0.55 21.24
N SER A 91 0.20 1.07 20.01
CA SER A 91 -0.25 2.43 19.69
C SER A 91 -1.55 2.49 18.88
N LEU A 92 -1.93 1.39 18.22
CA LEU A 92 -3.07 1.33 17.29
C LEU A 92 -4.08 0.28 17.71
N ILE A 93 -5.36 0.60 17.46
CA ILE A 93 -6.47 -0.37 17.44
C ILE A 93 -6.85 -0.62 16.00
N TYR A 94 -6.88 -1.88 15.60
CA TYR A 94 -7.31 -2.29 14.26
C TYR A 94 -8.84 -2.46 14.25
N CYS A 95 -9.51 -1.84 13.28
CA CYS A 95 -10.95 -1.66 13.30
C CYS A 95 -11.66 -2.02 11.98
N GLY A 96 -10.94 -2.38 10.96
CA GLY A 96 -11.51 -2.82 9.68
C GLY A 96 -11.52 -4.33 9.51
N GLU A 97 -11.97 -4.78 8.34
CA GLU A 97 -11.80 -6.16 7.92
C GLU A 97 -10.30 -6.47 7.81
N GLU A 98 -9.90 -7.62 8.34
CA GLU A 98 -8.53 -8.10 8.15
C GLU A 98 -8.38 -8.68 6.75
N VAL A 99 -7.39 -8.17 6.04
CA VAL A 99 -6.99 -8.70 4.74
C VAL A 99 -5.62 -9.36 4.84
N ILE A 100 -5.40 -10.39 4.04
CA ILE A 100 -4.09 -11.03 3.89
C ILE A 100 -3.46 -10.44 2.64
N THR A 101 -2.26 -9.87 2.80
CA THR A 101 -1.48 -9.31 1.70
C THR A 101 -0.07 -9.86 1.71
N HIS A 102 0.56 -9.93 0.54
CA HIS A 102 1.95 -10.28 0.36
C HIS A 102 2.52 -9.53 -0.84
N GLN A 103 3.85 -9.47 -0.93
CA GLN A 103 4.52 -8.80 -2.03
C GLN A 103 4.89 -9.81 -3.11
N VAL A 104 4.71 -9.41 -4.36
CA VAL A 104 4.99 -10.23 -5.53
C VAL A 104 5.96 -9.53 -6.49
N ILE A 105 6.73 -10.33 -7.22
CA ILE A 105 7.45 -9.87 -8.39
C ILE A 105 6.43 -9.69 -9.52
N VAL A 106 6.43 -8.49 -10.10
CA VAL A 106 5.71 -8.20 -11.34
C VAL A 106 6.68 -8.35 -12.50
N GLN A 107 6.36 -9.22 -13.43
CA GLN A 107 7.17 -9.58 -14.59
C GLN A 107 6.30 -9.84 -15.81
N ARG A 108 6.87 -9.91 -17.00
CA ARG A 108 6.09 -10.28 -18.20
C ARG A 108 5.79 -11.78 -18.24
N ALA A 109 4.57 -12.11 -18.63
CA ALA A 109 4.12 -13.47 -18.88
C ALA A 109 4.45 -13.86 -20.33
N GLY A 110 5.60 -14.37 -20.58
CA GLY A 110 6.02 -14.80 -21.91
C GLY A 110 6.93 -13.82 -22.65
N GLY A 111 7.32 -14.19 -23.85
CA GLY A 111 8.36 -13.53 -24.63
C GLY A 111 9.58 -14.43 -24.79
N LYS A 112 10.75 -13.84 -25.02
CA LYS A 112 12.01 -14.60 -25.18
C LYS A 112 12.54 -15.19 -23.86
N THR A 113 12.12 -14.64 -22.72
CA THR A 113 12.53 -15.08 -21.38
C THR A 113 11.36 -15.73 -20.65
N LYS A 114 11.60 -16.91 -20.08
CA LYS A 114 10.65 -17.59 -19.21
C LYS A 114 10.45 -16.78 -17.93
N PRO A 115 9.22 -16.62 -17.42
CA PRO A 115 8.99 -15.98 -16.12
C PRO A 115 9.73 -16.70 -14.99
N LEU A 116 10.26 -15.93 -14.05
CA LEU A 116 10.88 -16.46 -12.84
C LEU A 116 9.81 -17.17 -11.99
N THR A 117 10.19 -18.30 -11.42
CA THR A 117 9.31 -19.13 -10.59
C THR A 117 9.81 -19.32 -9.17
N ASP A 118 11.09 -18.98 -8.93
CA ASP A 118 11.75 -19.09 -7.64
C ASP A 118 12.52 -17.81 -7.33
N VAL A 119 12.59 -17.43 -6.04
CA VAL A 119 13.28 -16.22 -5.60
C VAL A 119 14.78 -16.24 -5.86
N THR A 120 15.40 -17.42 -5.91
CA THR A 120 16.83 -17.57 -6.22
C THR A 120 17.16 -17.14 -7.64
N GLU A 121 16.19 -17.17 -8.54
CA GLU A 121 16.36 -16.73 -9.92
C GLU A 121 16.46 -15.20 -10.05
N LEU A 122 16.18 -14.44 -8.97
CA LEU A 122 16.38 -13.00 -8.90
C LEU A 122 17.86 -12.60 -8.83
N ILE A 123 18.76 -13.51 -8.45
CA ILE A 123 20.21 -13.26 -8.43
C ILE A 123 20.67 -12.87 -9.84
N GLY A 124 21.36 -11.74 -9.96
CA GLY A 124 21.80 -11.16 -11.22
C GLY A 124 20.70 -10.46 -12.04
N LYS A 125 19.52 -10.24 -11.47
CA LYS A 125 18.43 -9.51 -12.13
C LYS A 125 18.30 -8.08 -11.64
N ASP A 126 17.91 -7.20 -12.56
CA ASP A 126 17.62 -5.79 -12.27
C ASP A 126 16.16 -5.64 -11.82
N VAL A 127 15.94 -5.26 -10.57
CA VAL A 127 14.61 -5.05 -9.98
C VAL A 127 14.46 -3.59 -9.60
N TYR A 128 13.44 -2.93 -10.14
CA TYR A 128 13.15 -1.51 -9.93
C TYR A 128 12.04 -1.35 -8.91
N VAL A 129 12.28 -0.64 -7.80
CA VAL A 129 11.34 -0.54 -6.69
C VAL A 129 11.25 0.87 -6.13
N LYS A 130 10.08 1.20 -5.60
CA LYS A 130 9.88 2.41 -4.80
C LYS A 130 10.56 2.28 -3.44
N PRO A 131 11.01 3.41 -2.84
CA PRO A 131 11.47 3.46 -1.44
C PRO A 131 10.40 2.95 -0.48
N GLY A 132 10.82 2.42 0.66
CA GLY A 132 9.95 1.91 1.73
C GLY A 132 9.82 0.39 1.69
N LYS A 133 8.66 -0.16 2.06
CA LYS A 133 8.45 -1.59 2.34
C LYS A 133 8.92 -2.55 1.22
N TYR A 134 8.77 -2.17 -0.04
CA TYR A 134 9.20 -3.00 -1.18
C TYR A 134 10.71 -3.07 -1.29
N TYR A 135 11.37 -1.90 -1.18
CA TYR A 135 12.83 -1.82 -1.17
C TYR A 135 13.41 -2.58 0.03
N ASP A 136 12.87 -2.36 1.23
CA ASP A 136 13.36 -2.98 2.46
C ASP A 136 13.21 -4.51 2.40
N ARG A 137 12.07 -5.01 1.90
CA ARG A 137 11.88 -6.46 1.71
C ARG A 137 12.87 -7.04 0.71
N LEU A 138 13.08 -6.35 -0.40
CA LEU A 138 13.99 -6.82 -1.45
C LEU A 138 15.44 -6.85 -0.98
N VAL A 139 15.87 -5.83 -0.20
CA VAL A 139 17.21 -5.81 0.44
C VAL A 139 17.37 -6.96 1.43
N ASN A 140 16.33 -7.26 2.23
CA ASN A 140 16.37 -8.39 3.15
C ASN A 140 16.44 -9.72 2.40
N LEU A 141 15.64 -9.89 1.33
CA LEU A 141 15.67 -11.07 0.49
C LEU A 141 17.05 -11.26 -0.17
N ASP A 142 17.66 -10.18 -0.66
CA ASP A 142 19.01 -10.22 -1.23
C ASP A 142 20.04 -10.76 -0.22
N LYS A 143 19.97 -10.29 1.03
CA LYS A 143 20.82 -10.80 2.11
C LYS A 143 20.55 -12.27 2.43
N GLU A 144 19.26 -12.67 2.48
CA GLU A 144 18.84 -14.06 2.70
C GLU A 144 19.40 -15.00 1.62
N LEU A 145 19.50 -14.52 0.38
CA LEU A 145 20.03 -15.27 -0.77
C LEU A 145 21.56 -15.22 -0.90
N GLY A 146 22.25 -14.45 -0.06
CA GLY A 146 23.70 -14.27 -0.14
C GLY A 146 24.15 -13.14 -1.06
N GLY A 147 23.23 -12.30 -1.49
CA GLY A 147 23.49 -11.15 -2.37
C GLY A 147 23.36 -11.46 -3.86
N GLY A 148 23.43 -10.42 -4.67
CA GLY A 148 23.49 -10.51 -6.13
C GLY A 148 22.24 -10.04 -6.87
N ILE A 149 21.20 -9.57 -6.18
CA ILE A 149 20.06 -8.88 -6.81
C ILE A 149 20.48 -7.44 -7.11
N HIS A 150 20.30 -7.00 -8.33
CA HIS A 150 20.56 -5.60 -8.71
C HIS A 150 19.34 -4.75 -8.39
N ILE A 151 19.32 -4.12 -7.21
CA ILE A 151 18.19 -3.36 -6.70
C ILE A 151 18.30 -1.89 -7.12
N HIS A 152 17.37 -1.43 -7.95
CA HIS A 152 17.28 -0.04 -8.42
C HIS A 152 16.17 0.70 -7.66
N LYS A 153 16.58 1.59 -6.76
CA LYS A 153 15.66 2.41 -5.97
C LYS A 153 15.17 3.60 -6.79
N VAL A 154 13.89 3.64 -7.12
CA VAL A 154 13.26 4.71 -7.89
C VAL A 154 12.74 5.79 -6.94
N THR A 155 13.53 6.84 -6.75
CA THR A 155 13.25 7.94 -5.80
C THR A 155 12.41 9.08 -6.38
N ASN A 156 12.16 9.09 -7.69
CA ASN A 156 11.30 10.09 -8.32
C ASN A 156 9.86 9.95 -7.83
N ASP A 157 9.37 10.93 -7.09
CA ASP A 157 8.02 10.94 -6.49
C ASP A 157 6.89 11.00 -7.54
N SER A 158 7.18 11.44 -8.76
CA SER A 158 6.21 11.45 -9.87
C SER A 158 5.97 10.06 -10.48
N ILE A 159 6.78 9.06 -10.13
CA ILE A 159 6.63 7.67 -10.60
C ILE A 159 5.98 6.86 -9.48
N SER A 160 4.78 6.35 -9.73
CA SER A 160 4.05 5.47 -8.81
C SER A 160 4.49 3.99 -8.95
N VAL A 161 3.98 3.13 -8.06
CA VAL A 161 4.14 1.67 -8.20
C VAL A 161 3.46 1.18 -9.47
N GLU A 162 2.29 1.70 -9.79
CA GLU A 162 1.53 1.37 -11.00
C GLU A 162 2.26 1.81 -12.27
N ASP A 163 2.97 2.93 -12.23
CA ASP A 163 3.83 3.35 -13.36
C ASP A 163 4.96 2.34 -13.60
N LEU A 164 5.57 1.81 -12.54
CA LEU A 164 6.58 0.76 -12.67
C LEU A 164 5.97 -0.53 -13.23
N ILE A 165 4.76 -0.92 -12.82
CA ILE A 165 4.03 -2.07 -13.39
C ILE A 165 3.78 -1.85 -14.88
N THR A 166 3.34 -0.65 -15.26
CA THR A 166 3.16 -0.26 -16.67
C THR A 166 4.45 -0.36 -17.46
N GLN A 167 5.57 0.10 -16.90
CA GLN A 167 6.89 -0.01 -17.53
C GLN A 167 7.35 -1.48 -17.71
N VAL A 168 7.02 -2.36 -16.77
CA VAL A 168 7.24 -3.82 -16.92
C VAL A 168 6.42 -4.36 -18.08
N SER A 169 5.13 -4.05 -18.16
CA SER A 169 4.25 -4.46 -19.26
C SER A 169 4.79 -4.00 -20.63
N GLN A 170 5.30 -2.77 -20.71
CA GLN A 170 5.88 -2.18 -21.92
C GLN A 170 7.29 -2.71 -22.25
N GLY A 171 7.91 -3.48 -21.36
CA GLY A 171 9.26 -3.99 -21.55
C GLY A 171 10.38 -2.98 -21.30
N LYS A 172 10.08 -1.83 -20.70
CA LYS A 172 11.07 -0.78 -20.37
C LYS A 172 11.95 -1.20 -19.19
N ILE A 173 11.39 -1.90 -18.21
CA ILE A 173 12.08 -2.51 -17.09
C ILE A 173 11.71 -4.00 -17.00
N PRO A 174 12.59 -4.87 -16.50
CA PRO A 174 12.28 -6.30 -16.45
C PRO A 174 11.38 -6.70 -15.30
N TYR A 175 11.61 -6.15 -14.10
CA TYR A 175 10.95 -6.55 -12.86
C TYR A 175 10.66 -5.34 -11.95
N THR A 176 9.51 -5.40 -11.27
CA THR A 176 9.21 -4.54 -10.13
C THR A 176 8.54 -5.34 -9.01
N VAL A 177 8.30 -4.72 -7.87
CA VAL A 177 7.60 -5.30 -6.71
C VAL A 177 6.36 -4.50 -6.41
N ALA A 178 5.28 -5.20 -6.12
CA ALA A 178 4.02 -4.61 -5.66
C ALA A 178 3.32 -5.54 -4.66
N ASP A 179 2.34 -5.00 -3.93
CA ASP A 179 1.39 -5.83 -3.20
C ASP A 179 0.54 -6.63 -4.19
N ASN A 180 0.15 -7.83 -3.81
CA ASN A 180 -0.54 -8.76 -4.71
C ASN A 180 -1.91 -8.23 -5.18
N ASP A 181 -2.62 -7.46 -4.37
CA ASP A 181 -3.90 -6.83 -4.74
C ASP A 181 -3.71 -5.75 -5.82
N VAL A 182 -2.72 -4.86 -5.65
CA VAL A 182 -2.34 -3.86 -6.66
C VAL A 182 -1.89 -4.53 -7.95
N ALA A 183 -1.01 -5.54 -7.84
CA ALA A 183 -0.54 -6.29 -8.99
C ALA A 183 -1.69 -7.01 -9.71
N LYS A 184 -2.59 -7.65 -8.98
CA LYS A 184 -3.75 -8.36 -9.52
C LYS A 184 -4.69 -7.41 -10.28
N LEU A 185 -4.99 -6.24 -9.72
CA LEU A 185 -5.79 -5.23 -10.40
C LEU A 185 -5.13 -4.83 -11.74
N ASN A 186 -3.82 -4.62 -11.75
CA ASN A 186 -3.10 -4.23 -12.95
C ASN A 186 -3.04 -5.34 -14.02
N THR A 187 -3.17 -6.62 -13.66
CA THR A 187 -3.27 -7.70 -14.66
C THR A 187 -4.54 -7.62 -15.50
N THR A 188 -5.58 -6.95 -15.04
CA THR A 188 -6.80 -6.71 -15.85
C THR A 188 -6.56 -5.71 -16.97
N TYR A 189 -5.66 -4.75 -16.77
CA TYR A 189 -5.26 -3.77 -17.79
C TYR A 189 -4.10 -4.26 -18.66
N TYR A 190 -3.22 -5.09 -18.08
CA TYR A 190 -2.02 -5.62 -18.74
C TYR A 190 -1.98 -7.16 -18.65
N PRO A 191 -2.70 -7.88 -19.57
CA PRO A 191 -2.78 -9.34 -19.54
C PRO A 191 -1.44 -10.04 -19.75
N ASN A 192 -0.43 -9.32 -20.23
CA ASN A 192 0.93 -9.82 -20.44
C ASN A 192 1.79 -9.84 -19.18
N LEU A 193 1.21 -9.60 -18.00
CA LEU A 193 1.91 -9.67 -16.72
C LEU A 193 1.78 -11.03 -16.04
N ASN A 194 2.81 -11.42 -15.33
CA ASN A 194 2.86 -12.55 -14.41
C ASN A 194 3.21 -12.05 -13.01
N ILE A 195 2.41 -12.41 -12.03
CA ILE A 195 2.52 -12.00 -10.63
C ILE A 195 2.55 -13.19 -9.65
N LYS A 196 2.94 -14.37 -10.14
CA LYS A 196 2.88 -15.61 -9.35
C LYS A 196 4.02 -15.78 -8.35
N LEU A 197 5.14 -15.07 -8.55
CA LEU A 197 6.31 -15.20 -7.67
C LEU A 197 6.15 -14.27 -6.46
N SER A 198 5.86 -14.84 -5.29
CA SER A 198 5.84 -14.13 -4.02
C SER A 198 7.25 -13.96 -3.46
N ILE A 199 7.55 -12.79 -2.89
CA ILE A 199 8.83 -12.49 -2.22
C ILE A 199 8.68 -12.20 -0.73
N SER A 200 7.48 -12.23 -0.21
CA SER A 200 7.20 -12.06 1.23
C SER A 200 6.25 -13.13 1.72
N PHE A 201 6.24 -13.34 3.04
CA PHE A 201 5.18 -14.09 3.70
C PHE A 201 3.86 -13.31 3.67
N ASP A 202 2.76 -14.04 3.84
CA ASP A 202 1.46 -13.44 4.04
C ASP A 202 1.48 -12.57 5.31
N GLN A 203 0.96 -11.36 5.18
CA GLN A 203 0.85 -10.40 6.25
C GLN A 203 -0.61 -9.97 6.41
N ARG A 204 -1.09 -10.02 7.65
CA ARG A 204 -2.41 -9.49 7.99
C ARG A 204 -2.32 -7.97 8.08
N ALA A 205 -3.32 -7.31 7.55
CA ALA A 205 -3.43 -5.87 7.56
C ALA A 205 -4.89 -5.45 7.75
N SER A 206 -5.12 -4.27 8.29
CA SER A 206 -6.46 -3.73 8.49
C SER A 206 -6.41 -2.20 8.61
N TRP A 207 -7.58 -1.57 8.62
CA TRP A 207 -7.72 -0.18 9.02
C TRP A 207 -7.36 -0.01 10.50
N ALA A 208 -7.00 1.21 10.89
CA ALA A 208 -6.57 1.47 12.26
C ALA A 208 -7.01 2.84 12.77
N VAL A 209 -7.25 2.90 14.06
CA VAL A 209 -7.47 4.15 14.83
C VAL A 209 -6.44 4.25 15.95
N ARG A 210 -6.33 5.42 16.57
CA ARG A 210 -5.55 5.59 17.82
C ARG A 210 -6.11 4.69 18.92
N LYS A 211 -5.22 4.31 19.84
CA LYS A 211 -5.58 3.61 21.06
C LYS A 211 -6.12 4.59 22.11
#